data_c75327831b8919a643f7cfaea66ee144
#
_entry.id   c75327831b8919a643f7cfaea66ee144
#
_cell.length_a   1.000
_cell.length_b   1.000
_cell.length_c   1.000
_cell.angle_alpha   90.00
_cell.angle_beta   90.00
_cell.angle_gamma   90.00
#
_symmetry.space_group_name_H-M   'P 1'
#
loop_
_entity.id
_entity.type
_entity.pdbx_description
1 polymer ?
#
loop_
_entity_poly.entity_id
_entity_poly.type
_entity_poly.pdbx_seq_one_letter_code
_entity_poly.pdbx_strand_id
1 'polypeptide(L)'
;LLNILNGTIPVDRGQIFINGLDIHKNKKETQGLIGFVPQDDLLFEDLTVWENLYYNACLCFDGYSNEQINQKVTKVLQELELYEFKDLKVGSPLKKYISGGQRKRLNVALELIREPAILYVDEPTSGLSSMDSEKVMLLLKEQARKGKIIMVNIHQPSSAIFKLFDKLWIMDKGGRPIYTGNPLDAIIYFKTAIDHVNSDECECLQCGNVNPEQVLEIVETKKIDESGNLMTERQLSPEDWYQRYIQQVEPENVKVVVPETEKLKSEFNKPGRLKQFVIFMKRNLRIKLTDKQYLLINLIEAPLLALIVGYFTRFAEDNNYIFFENKNLISYLFMAIVVVLFMGMSVSAEEIIKDRKILQRESFLNLSRFSYLNSKILFLVLLSAF
;
A
#
# COMPACT_ATOMS: atom_id res chain seq x y z
N LEU A 1 -11.26 5.98 -8.43
CA LEU A 1 -12.19 4.85 -8.58
C LEU A 1 -11.85 3.72 -7.62
N LEU A 2 -10.61 3.18 -7.60
CA LEU A 2 -10.24 2.05 -6.73
C LEU A 2 -10.55 2.30 -5.24
N ASN A 3 -10.35 3.53 -4.74
CA ASN A 3 -10.66 3.90 -3.36
C ASN A 3 -12.16 3.92 -3.03
N ILE A 4 -13.00 4.08 -4.04
CA ILE A 4 -14.46 3.95 -3.91
C ILE A 4 -14.83 2.46 -3.91
N LEU A 5 -14.27 1.70 -4.85
CA LEU A 5 -14.55 0.27 -5.00
C LEU A 5 -14.06 -0.57 -3.81
N ASN A 6 -12.97 -0.16 -3.15
CA ASN A 6 -12.48 -0.83 -1.94
C ASN A 6 -13.18 -0.37 -0.64
N GLY A 7 -14.11 0.58 -0.73
CA GLY A 7 -14.88 1.09 0.41
C GLY A 7 -14.18 2.12 1.29
N THR A 8 -13.00 2.64 0.88
CA THR A 8 -12.26 3.69 1.61
C THR A 8 -12.97 5.03 1.54
N ILE A 9 -13.43 5.38 0.33
CA ILE A 9 -14.18 6.60 0.06
C ILE A 9 -15.66 6.23 -0.10
N PRO A 10 -16.58 6.94 0.57
CA PRO A 10 -18.00 6.69 0.39
C PRO A 10 -18.46 7.00 -1.03
N VAL A 11 -19.50 6.32 -1.48
CA VAL A 11 -20.15 6.57 -2.77
C VAL A 11 -21.13 7.72 -2.64
N ASP A 12 -21.03 8.73 -3.49
CA ASP A 12 -22.00 9.83 -3.52
C ASP A 12 -23.38 9.38 -4.05
N ARG A 13 -23.36 8.56 -5.11
CA ARG A 13 -24.57 8.00 -5.72
C ARG A 13 -24.33 6.57 -6.16
N GLY A 14 -25.34 5.71 -5.97
CA GLY A 14 -25.26 4.29 -6.29
C GLY A 14 -24.87 3.41 -5.09
N GLN A 15 -24.60 2.14 -5.35
CA GLN A 15 -24.27 1.14 -4.34
C GLN A 15 -23.28 0.14 -4.96
N ILE A 16 -22.42 -0.43 -4.13
CA ILE A 16 -21.45 -1.45 -4.54
C ILE A 16 -21.74 -2.72 -3.74
N PHE A 17 -21.95 -3.81 -4.46
CA PHE A 17 -22.26 -5.09 -3.86
C PHE A 17 -21.17 -6.12 -4.15
N ILE A 18 -20.84 -6.91 -3.16
CA ILE A 18 -20.02 -8.13 -3.27
C ILE A 18 -20.89 -9.30 -2.78
N ASN A 19 -21.22 -10.22 -3.66
CA ASN A 19 -22.14 -11.33 -3.36
C ASN A 19 -23.45 -10.89 -2.65
N GLY A 20 -24.05 -9.79 -3.14
CA GLY A 20 -25.26 -9.24 -2.56
C GLY A 20 -25.08 -8.42 -1.27
N LEU A 21 -23.89 -8.33 -0.71
CA LEU A 21 -23.57 -7.52 0.47
C LEU A 21 -23.08 -6.12 0.04
N ASP A 22 -23.78 -5.08 0.49
CA ASP A 22 -23.34 -3.69 0.32
C ASP A 22 -22.06 -3.45 1.13
N ILE A 23 -20.96 -3.07 0.47
CA ILE A 23 -19.64 -2.92 1.11
C ILE A 23 -19.59 -1.80 2.16
N HIS A 24 -20.46 -0.79 2.05
CA HIS A 24 -20.52 0.31 3.00
C HIS A 24 -21.41 0.00 4.21
N LYS A 25 -22.49 -0.74 4.02
CA LYS A 25 -23.42 -1.12 5.09
C LYS A 25 -22.95 -2.36 5.84
N ASN A 26 -22.41 -3.35 5.13
CA ASN A 26 -22.00 -4.66 5.67
C ASN A 26 -20.47 -4.74 5.90
N LYS A 27 -19.84 -3.68 6.39
CA LYS A 27 -18.37 -3.59 6.59
C LYS A 27 -17.78 -4.76 7.38
N LYS A 28 -18.50 -5.33 8.33
CA LYS A 28 -18.01 -6.47 9.14
C LYS A 28 -17.97 -7.77 8.32
N GLU A 29 -18.95 -7.99 7.46
CA GLU A 29 -19.09 -9.20 6.67
C GLU A 29 -18.17 -9.19 5.43
N THR A 30 -17.92 -8.00 4.88
CA THR A 30 -17.01 -7.79 3.74
C THR A 30 -15.55 -7.62 4.16
N GLN A 31 -15.30 -7.47 5.48
CA GLN A 31 -13.95 -7.36 6.02
C GLN A 31 -13.15 -8.64 5.76
N GLY A 32 -11.96 -8.51 5.20
CA GLY A 32 -11.12 -9.64 4.80
C GLY A 32 -11.38 -10.17 3.39
N LEU A 33 -12.54 -9.87 2.78
CA LEU A 33 -12.82 -10.24 1.38
C LEU A 33 -12.12 -9.33 0.38
N ILE A 34 -11.81 -8.10 0.78
CA ILE A 34 -11.18 -7.07 -0.06
C ILE A 34 -9.73 -6.86 0.38
N GLY A 35 -8.79 -6.97 -0.56
CA GLY A 35 -7.41 -6.54 -0.42
C GLY A 35 -7.15 -5.27 -1.24
N PHE A 36 -6.22 -4.43 -0.79
CA PHE A 36 -5.80 -3.23 -1.52
C PHE A 36 -4.29 -3.04 -1.43
N VAL A 37 -3.63 -3.07 -2.58
CA VAL A 37 -2.20 -2.80 -2.73
C VAL A 37 -2.03 -1.39 -3.28
N PRO A 38 -1.55 -0.44 -2.48
CA PRO A 38 -1.35 0.93 -2.91
C PRO A 38 -0.13 1.08 -3.83
N GLN A 39 -0.04 2.24 -4.49
CA GLN A 39 1.08 2.60 -5.34
C GLN A 39 2.39 2.68 -4.54
N ASP A 40 2.38 3.35 -3.39
CA ASP A 40 3.54 3.43 -2.49
C ASP A 40 3.83 2.11 -1.78
N ASP A 41 5.11 1.82 -1.55
CA ASP A 41 5.53 0.69 -0.75
C ASP A 41 5.35 0.98 0.75
N LEU A 42 4.41 0.30 1.38
CA LEU A 42 4.07 0.48 2.79
C LEU A 42 4.67 -0.63 3.66
N LEU A 43 6.00 -0.69 3.71
CA LEU A 43 6.79 -1.72 4.37
C LEU A 43 7.56 -1.16 5.57
N PHE A 44 7.80 -2.00 6.58
CA PHE A 44 8.73 -1.68 7.65
C PHE A 44 10.17 -1.92 7.16
N GLU A 45 10.93 -0.86 7.01
CA GLU A 45 12.26 -0.85 6.41
C GLU A 45 13.30 -1.63 7.26
N ASP A 46 13.17 -1.57 8.59
CA ASP A 46 14.08 -2.21 9.54
C ASP A 46 13.78 -3.68 9.81
N LEU A 47 12.64 -4.15 9.35
CA LEU A 47 12.26 -5.56 9.43
C LEU A 47 12.71 -6.34 8.20
N THR A 48 12.90 -7.65 8.37
CA THR A 48 13.14 -8.57 7.25
C THR A 48 11.86 -8.76 6.42
N VAL A 49 12.02 -9.34 5.24
CA VAL A 49 10.90 -9.76 4.39
C VAL A 49 9.94 -10.69 5.16
N TRP A 50 10.52 -11.67 5.88
CA TRP A 50 9.77 -12.57 6.75
C TRP A 50 9.01 -11.83 7.84
N GLU A 51 9.70 -10.98 8.61
CA GLU A 51 9.13 -10.28 9.75
C GLU A 51 7.98 -9.35 9.36
N ASN A 52 8.08 -8.67 8.21
CA ASN A 52 6.99 -7.84 7.67
C ASN A 52 5.71 -8.67 7.50
N LEU A 53 5.83 -9.84 6.87
CA LEU A 53 4.68 -10.70 6.61
C LEU A 53 4.19 -11.42 7.86
N TYR A 54 5.10 -11.86 8.74
CA TYR A 54 4.80 -12.54 9.99
C TYR A 54 3.96 -11.68 10.95
N TYR A 55 4.40 -10.44 11.21
CA TYR A 55 3.64 -9.55 12.09
C TYR A 55 2.29 -9.15 11.50
N ASN A 56 2.22 -8.99 10.17
CA ASN A 56 0.94 -8.77 9.50
C ASN A 56 0.01 -9.98 9.65
N ALA A 57 0.51 -11.20 9.45
CA ALA A 57 -0.27 -12.43 9.66
C ALA A 57 -0.77 -12.58 11.10
N CYS A 58 0.09 -12.28 12.10
CA CYS A 58 -0.31 -12.29 13.50
C CYS A 58 -1.47 -11.32 13.82
N LEU A 59 -1.59 -10.22 13.08
CA LEU A 59 -2.68 -9.24 13.22
C LEU A 59 -3.96 -9.65 12.44
N CYS A 60 -3.85 -10.63 11.56
CA CYS A 60 -4.95 -11.09 10.71
C CYS A 60 -5.63 -12.38 11.20
N PHE A 61 -4.93 -13.20 12.00
CA PHE A 61 -5.41 -14.54 12.37
C PHE A 61 -5.40 -14.74 13.88
N ASP A 62 -6.57 -14.57 14.50
CA ASP A 62 -6.73 -14.95 15.91
C ASP A 62 -6.94 -16.45 16.05
N GLY A 63 -6.32 -17.04 17.10
CA GLY A 63 -6.42 -18.48 17.37
C GLY A 63 -5.42 -19.36 16.64
N TYR A 64 -4.68 -18.85 15.66
CA TYR A 64 -3.62 -19.62 14.99
C TYR A 64 -2.39 -19.76 15.89
N SER A 65 -1.80 -20.96 15.88
CA SER A 65 -0.50 -21.19 16.51
C SER A 65 0.61 -20.52 15.72
N ASN A 66 1.76 -20.29 16.38
CA ASN A 66 2.95 -19.77 15.69
C ASN A 66 3.37 -20.63 14.49
N GLU A 67 3.18 -21.94 14.60
CA GLU A 67 3.51 -22.87 13.52
C GLU A 67 2.58 -22.70 12.32
N GLN A 68 1.27 -22.55 12.52
CA GLN A 68 0.31 -22.26 11.47
C GLN A 68 0.57 -20.92 10.79
N ILE A 69 0.91 -19.89 11.57
CA ILE A 69 1.33 -18.58 11.01
C ILE A 69 2.58 -18.74 10.15
N ASN A 70 3.60 -19.46 10.65
CA ASN A 70 4.84 -19.69 9.91
C ASN A 70 4.60 -20.45 8.59
N GLN A 71 3.73 -21.45 8.60
CA GLN A 71 3.35 -22.19 7.39
C GLN A 71 2.67 -21.29 6.36
N LYS A 72 1.71 -20.44 6.78
CA LYS A 72 1.05 -19.49 5.88
C LYS A 72 2.05 -18.47 5.31
N VAL A 73 2.92 -17.91 6.15
CA VAL A 73 3.97 -16.98 5.71
C VAL A 73 4.90 -17.63 4.69
N THR A 74 5.37 -18.86 4.97
CA THR A 74 6.23 -19.63 4.07
C THR A 74 5.55 -19.84 2.71
N LYS A 75 4.29 -20.29 2.72
CA LYS A 75 3.50 -20.53 1.51
C LYS A 75 3.41 -19.27 0.64
N VAL A 76 3.02 -18.14 1.22
CA VAL A 76 2.88 -16.89 0.46
C VAL A 76 4.22 -16.38 -0.08
N LEU A 77 5.30 -16.49 0.71
CA LEU A 77 6.64 -16.12 0.24
C LEU A 77 7.13 -17.00 -0.89
N GLN A 78 6.81 -18.30 -0.89
CA GLN A 78 7.11 -19.21 -1.99
C GLN A 78 6.30 -18.89 -3.24
N GLU A 79 4.99 -18.66 -3.10
CA GLU A 79 4.10 -18.31 -4.22
C GLU A 79 4.53 -17.02 -4.93
N LEU A 80 5.12 -16.07 -4.19
CA LEU A 80 5.58 -14.78 -4.73
C LEU A 80 7.09 -14.74 -4.99
N GLU A 81 7.76 -15.89 -4.93
CA GLU A 81 9.22 -16.03 -5.16
C GLU A 81 10.06 -15.08 -4.29
N LEU A 82 9.69 -14.97 -3.02
CA LEU A 82 10.38 -14.14 -2.02
C LEU A 82 11.06 -14.96 -0.93
N TYR A 83 10.87 -16.28 -0.91
CA TYR A 83 11.34 -17.14 0.18
C TYR A 83 12.87 -17.12 0.35
N GLU A 84 13.63 -17.07 -0.75
CA GLU A 84 15.09 -16.98 -0.72
C GLU A 84 15.61 -15.67 -0.08
N PHE A 85 14.79 -14.62 -0.11
CA PHE A 85 15.12 -13.29 0.42
C PHE A 85 14.53 -13.04 1.82
N LYS A 86 13.90 -14.04 2.44
CA LYS A 86 13.13 -13.92 3.69
C LYS A 86 13.88 -13.27 4.84
N ASP A 87 15.18 -13.53 4.94
CA ASP A 87 16.04 -13.05 6.03
C ASP A 87 16.69 -11.69 5.74
N LEU A 88 16.55 -11.17 4.52
CA LEU A 88 17.04 -9.84 4.17
C LEU A 88 16.12 -8.77 4.74
N LYS A 89 16.71 -7.68 5.27
CA LYS A 89 15.98 -6.46 5.59
C LYS A 89 15.37 -5.85 4.32
N VAL A 90 14.25 -5.18 4.48
CA VAL A 90 13.63 -4.45 3.36
C VAL A 90 14.47 -3.23 2.98
N GLY A 91 14.92 -2.46 3.96
CA GLY A 91 15.70 -1.25 3.77
C GLY A 91 14.87 -0.06 3.25
N SER A 92 15.47 1.12 3.32
CA SER A 92 14.87 2.36 2.82
C SER A 92 14.99 2.47 1.29
N PRO A 93 14.24 3.37 0.62
CA PRO A 93 14.41 3.66 -0.79
C PRO A 93 15.84 4.09 -1.17
N LEU A 94 16.58 4.71 -0.25
CA LEU A 94 17.97 5.15 -0.44
C LEU A 94 18.97 4.03 -0.15
N LYS A 95 18.66 3.11 0.77
CA LYS A 95 19.51 1.98 1.16
C LYS A 95 18.75 0.68 1.01
N LYS A 96 18.60 0.23 -0.23
CA LYS A 96 17.82 -0.97 -0.59
C LYS A 96 18.66 -2.23 -0.33
N TYR A 97 18.06 -3.23 0.35
CA TYR A 97 18.61 -4.58 0.47
C TYR A 97 17.87 -5.57 -0.45
N ILE A 98 16.65 -5.22 -0.87
CA ILE A 98 15.85 -5.96 -1.83
C ILE A 98 15.50 -5.07 -3.03
N SER A 99 15.26 -5.67 -4.20
CA SER A 99 14.93 -4.93 -5.44
C SER A 99 13.55 -4.26 -5.37
N GLY A 100 13.28 -3.32 -6.28
CA GLY A 100 11.96 -2.71 -6.41
C GLY A 100 10.85 -3.74 -6.68
N GLY A 101 11.11 -4.70 -7.57
CA GLY A 101 10.20 -5.79 -7.85
C GLY A 101 9.94 -6.68 -6.63
N GLN A 102 10.96 -6.98 -5.83
CA GLN A 102 10.82 -7.72 -4.58
C GLN A 102 9.98 -6.94 -3.55
N ARG A 103 10.20 -5.62 -3.42
CA ARG A 103 9.40 -4.75 -2.56
C ARG A 103 7.92 -4.76 -2.97
N LYS A 104 7.65 -4.62 -4.26
CA LYS A 104 6.26 -4.64 -4.77
C LYS A 104 5.60 -5.98 -4.53
N ARG A 105 6.30 -7.08 -4.77
CA ARG A 105 5.80 -8.44 -4.46
C ARG A 105 5.53 -8.63 -2.97
N LEU A 106 6.37 -8.07 -2.10
CA LEU A 106 6.13 -8.10 -0.65
C LEU A 106 4.87 -7.30 -0.25
N ASN A 107 4.61 -6.14 -0.88
CA ASN A 107 3.35 -5.41 -0.67
C ASN A 107 2.13 -6.25 -1.09
N VAL A 108 2.22 -6.93 -2.23
CA VAL A 108 1.18 -7.87 -2.68
C VAL A 108 1.03 -9.03 -1.67
N ALA A 109 2.14 -9.58 -1.15
CA ALA A 109 2.15 -10.64 -0.14
C ALA A 109 1.39 -10.26 1.13
N LEU A 110 1.55 -9.02 1.60
CA LEU A 110 0.89 -8.51 2.80
C LEU A 110 -0.65 -8.52 2.68
N GLU A 111 -1.16 -8.37 1.47
CA GLU A 111 -2.60 -8.45 1.21
C GLU A 111 -3.05 -9.89 0.92
N LEU A 112 -2.26 -10.65 0.14
CA LEU A 112 -2.60 -12.03 -0.22
C LEU A 112 -2.57 -13.01 0.96
N ILE A 113 -1.83 -12.71 2.03
CA ILE A 113 -1.79 -13.54 3.25
C ILE A 113 -3.19 -13.79 3.84
N ARG A 114 -4.11 -12.85 3.64
CA ARG A 114 -5.51 -12.94 4.11
C ARG A 114 -6.42 -13.72 3.16
N GLU A 115 -5.91 -14.13 2.01
CA GLU A 115 -6.66 -14.79 0.95
C GLU A 115 -7.92 -14.00 0.52
N PRO A 116 -7.79 -12.72 0.16
CA PRO A 116 -8.93 -11.92 -0.24
C PRO A 116 -9.56 -12.48 -1.52
N ALA A 117 -10.89 -12.38 -1.63
CA ALA A 117 -11.61 -12.76 -2.86
C ALA A 117 -11.42 -11.73 -3.97
N ILE A 118 -11.29 -10.45 -3.59
CA ILE A 118 -11.08 -9.32 -4.50
C ILE A 118 -9.81 -8.59 -4.08
N LEU A 119 -8.92 -8.35 -5.03
CA LEU A 119 -7.68 -7.59 -4.83
C LEU A 119 -7.64 -6.40 -5.77
N TYR A 120 -7.62 -5.21 -5.21
CA TYR A 120 -7.37 -3.97 -5.95
C TYR A 120 -5.88 -3.63 -5.87
N VAL A 121 -5.28 -3.33 -7.01
CA VAL A 121 -3.84 -3.04 -7.11
C VAL A 121 -3.64 -1.74 -7.88
N ASP A 122 -3.00 -0.78 -7.23
CA ASP A 122 -2.77 0.54 -7.79
C ASP A 122 -1.32 0.65 -8.29
N GLU A 123 -1.16 0.86 -9.59
CA GLU A 123 0.11 1.02 -10.30
C GLU A 123 1.22 0.03 -9.87
N PRO A 124 1.02 -1.29 -9.99
CA PRO A 124 2.00 -2.27 -9.52
C PRO A 124 3.33 -2.26 -10.29
N THR A 125 3.37 -1.63 -11.45
CA THR A 125 4.54 -1.59 -12.35
C THR A 125 5.33 -0.28 -12.25
N SER A 126 4.82 0.70 -11.52
CA SER A 126 5.46 2.01 -11.39
C SER A 126 6.85 1.91 -10.77
N GLY A 127 7.87 2.50 -11.43
CA GLY A 127 9.25 2.51 -10.96
C GLY A 127 9.99 1.17 -11.04
N LEU A 128 9.44 0.19 -11.75
CA LEU A 128 10.06 -1.12 -11.98
C LEU A 128 10.71 -1.23 -13.36
N SER A 129 11.64 -2.15 -13.49
CA SER A 129 12.14 -2.60 -14.79
C SER A 129 11.04 -3.34 -15.56
N SER A 130 11.15 -3.42 -16.90
CA SER A 130 10.19 -4.18 -17.71
C SER A 130 10.05 -5.63 -17.27
N MET A 131 11.16 -6.30 -16.95
CA MET A 131 11.16 -7.69 -16.48
C MET A 131 10.47 -7.84 -15.11
N ASP A 132 10.76 -6.94 -14.15
CA ASP A 132 10.12 -6.97 -12.84
C ASP A 132 8.61 -6.69 -12.96
N SER A 133 8.22 -5.76 -13.84
CA SER A 133 6.83 -5.42 -14.13
C SER A 133 6.06 -6.63 -14.66
N GLU A 134 6.60 -7.31 -15.68
CA GLU A 134 6.00 -8.53 -16.24
C GLU A 134 5.88 -9.62 -15.17
N LYS A 135 6.92 -9.81 -14.36
CA LYS A 135 6.93 -10.80 -13.30
C LYS A 135 5.85 -10.55 -12.25
N VAL A 136 5.69 -9.30 -11.78
CA VAL A 136 4.62 -8.93 -10.85
C VAL A 136 3.25 -9.19 -11.47
N MET A 137 3.05 -8.82 -12.74
CA MET A 137 1.77 -9.01 -13.43
C MET A 137 1.44 -10.48 -13.68
N LEU A 138 2.43 -11.31 -14.01
CA LEU A 138 2.25 -12.76 -14.14
C LEU A 138 1.83 -13.41 -12.82
N LEU A 139 2.44 -13.02 -11.70
CA LEU A 139 2.06 -13.50 -10.38
C LEU A 139 0.62 -13.08 -10.01
N LEU A 140 0.21 -11.86 -10.36
CA LEU A 140 -1.19 -11.41 -10.18
C LEU A 140 -2.13 -12.23 -11.07
N LYS A 141 -1.76 -12.48 -12.34
CA LYS A 141 -2.57 -13.33 -13.26
C LYS A 141 -2.73 -14.75 -12.72
N GLU A 142 -1.68 -15.30 -12.10
CA GLU A 142 -1.77 -16.61 -11.46
C GLU A 142 -2.76 -16.62 -10.30
N GLN A 143 -2.78 -15.57 -9.48
CA GLN A 143 -3.77 -15.43 -8.41
C GLN A 143 -5.20 -15.30 -8.98
N ALA A 144 -5.39 -14.61 -10.10
CA ALA A 144 -6.69 -14.55 -10.78
C ALA A 144 -7.14 -15.94 -11.28
N ARG A 145 -6.21 -16.75 -11.81
CA ARG A 145 -6.49 -18.15 -12.22
C ARG A 145 -6.88 -19.05 -11.03
N LYS A 146 -6.45 -18.71 -9.82
CA LYS A 146 -6.88 -19.38 -8.57
C LYS A 146 -8.29 -18.94 -8.11
N GLY A 147 -9.02 -18.17 -8.91
CA GLY A 147 -10.41 -17.77 -8.66
C GLY A 147 -10.59 -16.42 -7.96
N LYS A 148 -9.52 -15.61 -7.83
CA LYS A 148 -9.63 -14.25 -7.27
C LYS A 148 -10.00 -13.24 -8.36
N ILE A 149 -10.77 -12.22 -8.00
CA ILE A 149 -10.98 -11.04 -8.86
C ILE A 149 -9.86 -10.06 -8.57
N ILE A 150 -9.05 -9.73 -9.59
CA ILE A 150 -7.95 -8.79 -9.47
C ILE A 150 -8.19 -7.61 -10.40
N MET A 151 -8.34 -6.42 -9.81
CA MET A 151 -8.49 -5.17 -10.54
C MET A 151 -7.21 -4.36 -10.41
N VAL A 152 -6.57 -4.09 -11.54
CA VAL A 152 -5.29 -3.38 -11.60
C VAL A 152 -5.51 -2.04 -12.30
N ASN A 153 -5.12 -0.96 -11.63
CA ASN A 153 -4.91 0.33 -12.29
C ASN A 153 -3.46 0.36 -12.80
N ILE A 154 -3.28 0.59 -14.09
CA ILE A 154 -1.96 0.57 -14.71
C ILE A 154 -1.80 1.75 -15.67
N HIS A 155 -0.61 2.34 -15.68
CA HIS A 155 -0.23 3.40 -16.58
C HIS A 155 0.75 2.84 -17.62
N GLN A 156 0.46 3.03 -18.92
CA GLN A 156 1.31 2.65 -20.05
C GLN A 156 1.87 1.21 -19.97
N PRO A 157 1.00 0.17 -20.02
CA PRO A 157 1.47 -1.22 -19.99
C PRO A 157 2.23 -1.59 -21.25
N SER A 158 3.26 -2.45 -21.13
CA SER A 158 3.87 -3.08 -22.30
C SER A 158 2.86 -3.99 -23.03
N SER A 159 3.14 -4.31 -24.29
CA SER A 159 2.34 -5.26 -25.08
C SER A 159 2.13 -6.59 -24.36
N ALA A 160 3.18 -7.13 -23.73
CA ALA A 160 3.12 -8.38 -22.99
C ALA A 160 2.16 -8.28 -21.78
N ILE A 161 2.25 -7.20 -21.03
CA ILE A 161 1.38 -6.94 -19.86
C ILE A 161 -0.07 -6.72 -20.31
N PHE A 162 -0.29 -5.94 -21.39
CA PHE A 162 -1.62 -5.66 -21.90
C PHE A 162 -2.39 -6.92 -22.27
N LYS A 163 -1.72 -7.90 -22.86
CA LYS A 163 -2.30 -9.20 -23.21
C LYS A 163 -2.60 -10.11 -22.00
N LEU A 164 -2.12 -9.79 -20.81
CA LEU A 164 -2.42 -10.57 -19.61
C LEU A 164 -3.83 -10.30 -19.06
N PHE A 165 -4.44 -9.17 -19.39
CA PHE A 165 -5.77 -8.82 -18.90
C PHE A 165 -6.86 -9.62 -19.58
N ASP A 166 -7.86 -10.06 -18.82
CA ASP A 166 -9.07 -10.70 -19.32
C ASP A 166 -10.09 -9.66 -19.76
N LYS A 167 -10.11 -8.53 -19.07
CA LYS A 167 -11.07 -7.45 -19.29
C LYS A 167 -10.39 -6.09 -19.06
N LEU A 168 -10.68 -5.15 -19.95
CA LEU A 168 -10.21 -3.78 -19.88
C LEU A 168 -11.38 -2.85 -19.61
N TRP A 169 -11.14 -1.85 -18.77
CA TRP A 169 -12.09 -0.80 -18.46
C TRP A 169 -11.41 0.54 -18.67
N ILE A 170 -11.86 1.33 -19.64
CA ILE A 170 -11.28 2.63 -19.98
C ILE A 170 -12.27 3.72 -19.59
N MET A 171 -11.76 4.74 -18.93
CA MET A 171 -12.50 5.91 -18.49
C MET A 171 -11.85 7.18 -19.02
N ASP A 172 -12.66 8.13 -19.47
CA ASP A 172 -12.21 9.45 -19.91
C ASP A 172 -12.46 10.52 -18.84
N LYS A 173 -12.14 11.77 -19.15
CA LYS A 173 -12.32 12.95 -18.29
C LYS A 173 -13.74 13.01 -17.73
N GLY A 174 -13.84 13.35 -16.44
CA GLY A 174 -15.12 13.33 -15.73
C GLY A 174 -15.55 11.95 -15.23
N GLY A 175 -14.69 10.91 -15.35
CA GLY A 175 -14.99 9.57 -14.86
C GLY A 175 -16.01 8.82 -15.74
N ARG A 176 -16.13 9.20 -16.99
CA ARG A 176 -17.07 8.58 -17.95
C ARG A 176 -16.48 7.31 -18.54
N PRO A 177 -17.14 6.15 -18.43
CA PRO A 177 -16.69 4.94 -19.09
C PRO A 177 -16.84 5.09 -20.61
N ILE A 178 -15.79 4.74 -21.35
CA ILE A 178 -15.77 4.83 -22.80
C ILE A 178 -15.53 3.48 -23.48
N TYR A 179 -15.09 2.47 -22.71
CA TYR A 179 -14.94 1.11 -23.16
C TYR A 179 -14.97 0.11 -22.01
N THR A 180 -15.57 -1.04 -22.25
CA THR A 180 -15.50 -2.21 -21.36
C THR A 180 -15.52 -3.48 -22.23
N GLY A 181 -14.46 -4.30 -22.15
CA GLY A 181 -14.38 -5.50 -22.97
C GLY A 181 -13.00 -6.13 -23.00
N ASN A 182 -12.74 -6.94 -24.01
CA ASN A 182 -11.42 -7.56 -24.23
C ASN A 182 -10.39 -6.48 -24.60
N PRO A 183 -9.14 -6.54 -24.06
CA PRO A 183 -8.10 -5.56 -24.37
C PRO A 183 -7.78 -5.41 -25.87
N LEU A 184 -7.76 -6.51 -26.63
CA LEU A 184 -7.44 -6.48 -28.06
C LEU A 184 -8.56 -5.83 -28.87
N ASP A 185 -9.81 -6.14 -28.54
CA ASP A 185 -10.99 -5.54 -29.17
C ASP A 185 -11.08 -4.03 -28.92
N ALA A 186 -10.51 -3.54 -27.80
CA ALA A 186 -10.44 -2.11 -27.52
C ALA A 186 -9.73 -1.35 -28.64
N ILE A 187 -8.60 -1.87 -29.13
CA ILE A 187 -7.82 -1.20 -30.18
C ILE A 187 -8.64 -1.08 -31.47
N ILE A 188 -9.32 -2.16 -31.86
CA ILE A 188 -10.21 -2.17 -33.04
C ILE A 188 -11.34 -1.16 -32.84
N TYR A 189 -11.98 -1.18 -31.65
CA TYR A 189 -13.07 -0.27 -31.32
C TYR A 189 -12.68 1.21 -31.49
N PHE A 190 -11.55 1.62 -30.91
CA PHE A 190 -11.11 3.01 -30.98
C PHE A 190 -10.65 3.40 -32.38
N LYS A 191 -9.95 2.52 -33.11
CA LYS A 191 -9.53 2.76 -34.48
C LYS A 191 -10.73 2.92 -35.41
N THR A 192 -11.73 2.05 -35.32
CA THR A 192 -12.97 2.10 -36.13
C THR A 192 -13.76 3.37 -35.86
N ALA A 193 -13.75 3.86 -34.59
CA ALA A 193 -14.51 5.06 -34.22
C ALA A 193 -14.03 6.35 -34.89
N ILE A 194 -12.78 6.40 -35.36
CA ILE A 194 -12.16 7.56 -36.04
C ILE A 194 -11.82 7.27 -37.51
N ASP A 195 -12.34 6.19 -38.10
CA ASP A 195 -12.02 5.75 -39.46
C ASP A 195 -10.49 5.63 -39.71
N HIS A 196 -9.76 5.12 -38.74
CA HIS A 196 -8.30 4.97 -38.85
C HIS A 196 -7.95 3.93 -39.91
N VAL A 197 -6.86 4.18 -40.64
CA VAL A 197 -6.30 3.21 -41.60
C VAL A 197 -5.91 1.94 -40.82
N ASN A 198 -6.25 0.75 -41.39
CA ASN A 198 -6.05 -0.56 -40.73
C ASN A 198 -6.84 -0.71 -39.43
N SER A 199 -8.09 -0.27 -39.41
CA SER A 199 -8.97 -0.38 -38.23
C SER A 199 -9.18 -1.82 -37.76
N ASP A 200 -9.01 -2.81 -38.64
CA ASP A 200 -9.25 -4.23 -38.36
C ASP A 200 -8.04 -4.93 -37.70
N GLU A 201 -6.91 -4.25 -37.62
CA GLU A 201 -5.67 -4.82 -37.06
C GLU A 201 -5.46 -4.35 -35.63
N CYS A 202 -5.39 -5.29 -34.66
CA CYS A 202 -5.06 -5.01 -33.26
C CYS A 202 -3.58 -5.29 -32.92
N GLU A 203 -2.92 -6.16 -33.73
CA GLU A 203 -1.54 -6.61 -33.52
C GLU A 203 -0.68 -6.34 -34.77
N CYS A 204 0.62 -6.17 -34.56
CA CYS A 204 1.56 -6.12 -35.64
C CYS A 204 1.66 -7.50 -36.32
N LEU A 205 1.39 -7.58 -37.61
CA LEU A 205 1.41 -8.83 -38.38
C LEU A 205 2.78 -9.53 -38.40
N GLN A 206 3.86 -8.78 -38.19
CA GLN A 206 5.23 -9.35 -38.22
C GLN A 206 5.70 -9.85 -36.85
N CYS A 207 5.42 -9.11 -35.75
CA CYS A 207 5.96 -9.43 -34.41
C CYS A 207 4.88 -9.75 -33.38
N GLY A 208 3.59 -9.61 -33.74
CA GLY A 208 2.48 -9.85 -32.80
C GLY A 208 2.38 -8.83 -31.65
N ASN A 209 3.15 -7.74 -31.69
CA ASN A 209 3.07 -6.73 -30.65
C ASN A 209 1.81 -5.88 -30.79
N VAL A 210 1.25 -5.54 -29.65
CA VAL A 210 0.14 -4.62 -29.50
C VAL A 210 0.67 -3.27 -29.02
N ASN A 211 0.15 -2.17 -29.50
CA ASN A 211 0.46 -0.85 -28.96
C ASN A 211 -0.73 -0.28 -28.16
N PRO A 212 -0.78 -0.47 -26.83
CA PRO A 212 -1.85 0.05 -25.99
C PRO A 212 -1.93 1.57 -25.97
N GLU A 213 -0.82 2.28 -26.26
CA GLU A 213 -0.77 3.75 -26.29
C GLU A 213 -1.64 4.33 -27.40
N GLN A 214 -1.81 3.60 -28.51
CA GLN A 214 -2.70 4.02 -29.61
C GLN A 214 -4.11 4.34 -29.13
N VAL A 215 -4.63 3.62 -28.14
CA VAL A 215 -5.96 3.88 -27.57
C VAL A 215 -6.02 5.29 -26.96
N LEU A 216 -5.00 5.65 -26.19
CA LEU A 216 -4.92 6.97 -25.56
C LEU A 216 -4.68 8.07 -26.57
N GLU A 217 -3.82 7.83 -27.57
CA GLU A 217 -3.56 8.75 -28.68
C GLU A 217 -4.85 9.04 -29.46
N ILE A 218 -5.62 8.01 -29.77
CA ILE A 218 -6.92 8.14 -30.47
C ILE A 218 -7.91 8.95 -29.63
N VAL A 219 -8.04 8.66 -28.35
CA VAL A 219 -8.95 9.39 -27.45
C VAL A 219 -8.55 10.87 -27.32
N GLU A 220 -7.24 11.19 -27.34
CA GLU A 220 -6.72 12.54 -27.23
C GLU A 220 -6.51 13.23 -28.60
N THR A 221 -6.86 12.59 -29.73
CA THR A 221 -6.71 13.16 -31.08
C THR A 221 -7.44 14.48 -31.19
N LYS A 222 -6.72 15.51 -31.65
CA LYS A 222 -7.25 16.88 -31.82
C LYS A 222 -7.80 17.09 -33.21
N LYS A 223 -8.79 17.99 -33.34
CA LYS A 223 -9.28 18.48 -34.64
C LYS A 223 -8.17 19.24 -35.35
N ILE A 224 -8.18 19.18 -36.66
CA ILE A 224 -7.30 19.94 -37.54
C ILE A 224 -8.14 21.04 -38.20
N ASP A 225 -7.69 22.28 -38.21
CA ASP A 225 -8.32 23.39 -38.89
C ASP A 225 -8.11 23.31 -40.41
N GLU A 226 -8.81 24.17 -41.19
CA GLU A 226 -8.67 24.24 -42.63
C GLU A 226 -7.25 24.61 -43.12
N SER A 227 -6.42 25.16 -42.23
CA SER A 227 -5.04 25.53 -42.47
C SER A 227 -4.04 24.43 -42.09
N GLY A 228 -4.50 23.26 -41.59
CA GLY A 228 -3.65 22.15 -41.20
C GLY A 228 -3.08 22.24 -39.77
N ASN A 229 -3.51 23.21 -38.94
CA ASN A 229 -3.03 23.35 -37.57
C ASN A 229 -3.90 22.55 -36.60
N LEU A 230 -3.26 22.01 -35.56
CA LEU A 230 -3.96 21.30 -34.48
C LEU A 230 -4.74 22.29 -33.60
N MET A 231 -6.04 22.07 -33.51
CA MET A 231 -6.93 22.82 -32.60
C MET A 231 -6.73 22.38 -31.14
N THR A 232 -7.24 23.17 -30.21
CA THR A 232 -7.25 22.79 -28.77
C THR A 232 -8.31 21.74 -28.45
N GLU A 233 -9.33 21.62 -29.29
CA GLU A 233 -10.44 20.68 -29.12
C GLU A 233 -10.08 19.29 -29.64
N ARG A 234 -10.55 18.27 -28.93
CA ARG A 234 -10.46 16.87 -29.37
C ARG A 234 -11.40 16.60 -30.55
N GLN A 235 -11.06 15.63 -31.39
CA GLN A 235 -11.90 15.16 -32.48
C GLN A 235 -13.25 14.65 -31.98
N LEU A 236 -13.24 13.84 -30.94
CA LEU A 236 -14.40 13.39 -30.17
C LEU A 236 -14.29 13.86 -28.72
N SER A 237 -15.34 14.51 -28.23
CA SER A 237 -15.40 14.94 -26.84
C SER A 237 -15.58 13.76 -25.88
N PRO A 238 -15.30 13.91 -24.58
CA PRO A 238 -15.61 12.87 -23.59
C PRO A 238 -17.08 12.47 -23.55
N GLU A 239 -17.98 13.41 -23.91
CA GLU A 239 -19.41 13.13 -24.04
C GLU A 239 -19.72 12.26 -25.26
N ASP A 240 -19.10 12.55 -26.43
CA ASP A 240 -19.30 11.77 -27.65
C ASP A 240 -18.83 10.33 -27.47
N TRP A 241 -17.68 10.12 -26.78
CA TRP A 241 -17.19 8.79 -26.43
C TRP A 241 -18.15 8.05 -25.49
N TYR A 242 -18.69 8.74 -24.49
CA TYR A 242 -19.66 8.16 -23.57
C TYR A 242 -20.97 7.77 -24.26
N GLN A 243 -21.49 8.60 -25.18
CA GLN A 243 -22.69 8.30 -25.94
C GLN A 243 -22.49 7.08 -26.86
N ARG A 244 -21.33 6.96 -27.51
CA ARG A 244 -20.98 5.77 -28.31
C ARG A 244 -20.91 4.51 -27.41
N TYR A 245 -20.32 4.61 -26.25
CA TYR A 245 -20.28 3.52 -25.29
C TYR A 245 -21.67 3.04 -24.87
N ILE A 246 -22.57 3.95 -24.54
CA ILE A 246 -23.96 3.61 -24.16
C ILE A 246 -24.70 2.93 -25.31
N GLN A 247 -24.50 3.38 -26.56
CA GLN A 247 -25.16 2.79 -27.74
C GLN A 247 -24.69 1.36 -28.02
N GLN A 248 -23.44 1.02 -27.69
CA GLN A 248 -22.87 -0.31 -27.92
C GLN A 248 -23.09 -1.27 -26.76
N VAL A 249 -22.98 -0.76 -25.54
CA VAL A 249 -23.43 -1.50 -24.37
C VAL A 249 -24.94 -1.38 -24.34
N GLU A 250 -25.64 -2.28 -25.12
CA GLU A 250 -27.03 -2.50 -24.82
C GLU A 250 -27.16 -2.61 -23.30
N PRO A 251 -28.15 -1.97 -22.68
CA PRO A 251 -28.50 -2.25 -21.31
C PRO A 251 -29.02 -3.69 -21.27
N GLU A 252 -28.12 -4.66 -21.39
CA GLU A 252 -28.38 -5.94 -20.79
C GLU A 252 -28.79 -5.55 -19.39
N ASN A 253 -30.08 -5.64 -19.13
CA ASN A 253 -30.62 -5.74 -17.79
C ASN A 253 -29.87 -6.92 -17.18
N VAL A 254 -28.67 -6.66 -16.70
CA VAL A 254 -27.94 -7.55 -15.83
C VAL A 254 -28.79 -7.53 -14.57
N LYS A 255 -29.89 -8.28 -14.63
CA LYS A 255 -30.51 -8.81 -13.44
C LYS A 255 -29.34 -9.53 -12.80
N VAL A 256 -28.75 -8.86 -11.82
CA VAL A 256 -27.78 -9.49 -10.92
C VAL A 256 -28.58 -10.62 -10.27
N VAL A 257 -28.64 -11.74 -10.97
CA VAL A 257 -29.06 -13.01 -10.37
C VAL A 257 -27.95 -13.28 -9.37
N VAL A 258 -28.15 -12.80 -8.16
CA VAL A 258 -27.33 -13.22 -7.01
C VAL A 258 -27.66 -14.70 -6.87
N PRO A 259 -26.84 -15.63 -7.37
CA PRO A 259 -27.09 -17.02 -7.08
C PRO A 259 -27.10 -17.11 -5.54
N GLU A 260 -27.90 -17.94 -4.96
CA GLU A 260 -27.81 -18.37 -3.55
C GLU A 260 -26.51 -19.15 -3.38
N THR A 261 -25.39 -18.49 -3.64
CA THR A 261 -24.05 -19.06 -3.53
C THR A 261 -23.60 -18.97 -2.08
N GLU A 262 -22.90 -20.00 -1.67
CA GLU A 262 -22.23 -20.08 -0.37
C GLU A 262 -21.59 -18.75 -0.02
N LYS A 263 -21.87 -18.23 1.18
CA LYS A 263 -21.25 -17.01 1.69
C LYS A 263 -19.75 -17.17 1.59
N LEU A 264 -19.09 -16.29 0.87
CA LEU A 264 -17.63 -16.23 0.83
C LEU A 264 -17.12 -16.16 2.28
N LYS A 265 -16.46 -17.22 2.72
CA LYS A 265 -15.89 -17.28 4.06
C LYS A 265 -14.48 -16.71 3.99
N SER A 266 -14.23 -15.63 4.72
CA SER A 266 -12.87 -15.15 4.94
C SER A 266 -12.31 -15.81 6.20
N GLU A 267 -11.08 -16.30 6.12
CA GLU A 267 -10.34 -16.77 7.30
C GLU A 267 -9.85 -15.61 8.19
N PHE A 268 -10.06 -14.39 7.73
CA PHE A 268 -9.65 -13.19 8.46
C PHE A 268 -10.41 -13.09 9.78
N ASN A 269 -9.68 -13.21 10.89
CA ASN A 269 -10.19 -13.03 12.24
C ASN A 269 -9.17 -12.24 13.06
N LYS A 270 -9.46 -10.96 13.30
CA LYS A 270 -8.52 -10.09 14.03
C LYS A 270 -8.45 -10.46 15.52
N PRO A 271 -7.26 -10.47 16.11
CA PRO A 271 -7.08 -10.76 17.54
C PRO A 271 -7.74 -9.69 18.44
N GLY A 272 -8.03 -10.05 19.67
CA GLY A 272 -8.53 -9.14 20.69
C GLY A 272 -7.54 -8.01 21.00
N ARG A 273 -8.01 -6.92 21.63
CA ARG A 273 -7.22 -5.68 21.88
C ARG A 273 -5.91 -5.93 22.63
N LEU A 274 -5.92 -6.79 23.66
CA LEU A 274 -4.71 -7.12 24.43
C LEU A 274 -3.69 -7.88 23.58
N LYS A 275 -4.15 -8.82 22.78
CA LYS A 275 -3.26 -9.59 21.88
C LYS A 275 -2.67 -8.68 20.79
N GLN A 276 -3.49 -7.78 20.22
CA GLN A 276 -2.98 -6.73 19.30
C GLN A 276 -1.90 -5.86 19.96
N PHE A 277 -2.13 -5.42 21.20
CA PHE A 277 -1.15 -4.65 21.96
C PHE A 277 0.19 -5.40 22.09
N VAL A 278 0.17 -6.68 22.44
CA VAL A 278 1.39 -7.50 22.57
C VAL A 278 2.09 -7.66 21.22
N ILE A 279 1.34 -7.86 20.13
CA ILE A 279 1.91 -7.97 18.78
C ILE A 279 2.57 -6.65 18.37
N PHE A 280 1.89 -5.51 18.57
CA PHE A 280 2.45 -4.19 18.28
C PHE A 280 3.70 -3.90 19.11
N MET A 281 3.69 -4.26 20.41
CA MET A 281 4.84 -4.08 21.29
C MET A 281 6.05 -4.91 20.81
N LYS A 282 5.86 -6.20 20.50
CA LYS A 282 6.92 -7.07 19.98
C LYS A 282 7.49 -6.54 18.66
N ARG A 283 6.61 -6.12 17.74
CA ARG A 283 6.99 -5.53 16.46
C ARG A 283 7.82 -4.25 16.65
N ASN A 284 7.31 -3.34 17.49
CA ASN A 284 7.99 -2.07 17.77
C ASN A 284 9.35 -2.28 18.42
N LEU A 285 9.43 -3.14 19.42
CA LEU A 285 10.69 -3.51 20.08
C LEU A 285 11.69 -4.10 19.06
N ARG A 286 11.22 -4.98 18.17
CA ARG A 286 12.08 -5.59 17.15
C ARG A 286 12.63 -4.54 16.17
N ILE A 287 11.79 -3.61 15.70
CA ILE A 287 12.19 -2.50 14.82
C ILE A 287 13.30 -1.69 15.51
N LYS A 288 13.08 -1.27 16.75
CA LYS A 288 14.02 -0.41 17.50
C LYS A 288 15.33 -1.10 17.83
N LEU A 289 15.30 -2.37 18.22
CA LEU A 289 16.53 -3.15 18.46
C LEU A 289 17.33 -3.42 17.19
N THR A 290 16.70 -3.32 16.03
CA THR A 290 17.34 -3.55 14.75
C THR A 290 17.94 -2.26 14.15
N ASP A 291 17.44 -1.09 14.56
CA ASP A 291 17.97 0.23 14.18
C ASP A 291 19.15 0.62 15.09
N LYS A 292 20.35 0.25 14.65
CA LYS A 292 21.59 0.53 15.41
C LYS A 292 21.83 2.03 15.61
N GLN A 293 21.45 2.86 14.65
CA GLN A 293 21.63 4.31 14.73
C GLN A 293 20.72 4.90 15.80
N TYR A 294 19.45 4.48 15.83
CA TYR A 294 18.50 4.88 16.86
C TYR A 294 19.00 4.51 18.27
N LEU A 295 19.47 3.27 18.46
CA LEU A 295 19.98 2.82 19.74
C LEU A 295 21.20 3.62 20.17
N LEU A 296 22.17 3.82 19.27
CA LEU A 296 23.40 4.54 19.57
C LEU A 296 23.11 5.98 20.00
N ILE A 297 22.28 6.69 19.23
CA ILE A 297 21.93 8.09 19.51
C ILE A 297 21.24 8.18 20.87
N ASN A 298 20.14 7.45 21.08
CA ASN A 298 19.37 7.54 22.31
C ASN A 298 20.15 7.11 23.56
N LEU A 299 21.11 6.17 23.44
CA LEU A 299 21.89 5.67 24.55
C LEU A 299 23.08 6.59 24.93
N ILE A 300 23.61 7.34 23.94
CA ILE A 300 24.75 8.25 24.17
C ILE A 300 24.28 9.69 24.45
N GLU A 301 23.18 10.14 23.82
CA GLU A 301 22.73 11.53 23.91
C GLU A 301 22.42 11.96 25.34
N ALA A 302 21.70 11.15 26.11
CA ALA A 302 21.32 11.49 27.48
C ALA A 302 22.52 11.61 28.42
N PRO A 303 23.47 10.63 28.51
CA PRO A 303 24.68 10.76 29.32
C PRO A 303 25.58 11.91 28.89
N LEU A 304 25.69 12.14 27.56
CA LEU A 304 26.51 13.24 27.03
C LEU A 304 25.96 14.60 27.44
N LEU A 305 24.66 14.81 27.31
CA LEU A 305 24.00 16.06 27.72
C LEU A 305 24.07 16.25 29.24
N ALA A 306 23.92 15.17 30.03
CA ALA A 306 24.07 15.22 31.46
C ALA A 306 25.51 15.64 31.89
N LEU A 307 26.52 15.12 31.20
CA LEU A 307 27.94 15.51 31.44
C LEU A 307 28.18 16.98 31.06
N ILE A 308 27.64 17.42 29.91
CA ILE A 308 27.78 18.82 29.46
C ILE A 308 27.12 19.76 30.47
N VAL A 309 25.87 19.52 30.84
CA VAL A 309 25.14 20.36 31.81
C VAL A 309 25.86 20.35 33.16
N GLY A 310 26.27 19.16 33.65
CA GLY A 310 27.00 19.02 34.89
C GLY A 310 28.36 19.74 34.88
N TYR A 311 29.07 19.70 33.75
CA TYR A 311 30.37 20.40 33.65
C TYR A 311 30.20 21.93 33.65
N PHE A 312 29.27 22.49 32.89
CA PHE A 312 29.09 23.93 32.79
C PHE A 312 28.43 24.56 34.03
N THR A 313 27.69 23.77 34.79
CA THR A 313 27.07 24.23 36.05
C THR A 313 27.82 23.85 37.29
N ARG A 314 29.03 23.27 37.11
CA ARG A 314 29.89 22.87 38.23
C ARG A 314 30.17 24.06 39.16
N PHE A 315 30.01 23.82 40.46
CA PHE A 315 30.36 24.74 41.52
C PHE A 315 31.27 24.03 42.49
N ALA A 316 32.43 24.62 42.75
CA ALA A 316 33.36 24.17 43.80
C ALA A 316 34.06 25.42 44.32
N GLU A 317 34.00 25.64 45.60
CA GLU A 317 34.75 26.65 46.33
C GLU A 317 35.79 25.91 47.19
N ASP A 318 37.04 26.28 47.10
CA ASP A 318 38.18 25.69 47.87
C ASP A 318 38.32 24.15 47.85
N ASN A 319 38.05 23.53 46.70
CA ASN A 319 38.08 22.06 46.52
C ASN A 319 37.07 21.24 47.35
N ASN A 320 36.20 21.88 48.11
CA ASN A 320 35.13 21.24 48.87
C ASN A 320 33.78 21.59 48.30
N TYR A 321 32.95 20.58 48.03
CA TYR A 321 31.60 20.76 47.58
C TYR A 321 30.63 20.80 48.76
N ILE A 322 29.99 21.96 48.98
CA ILE A 322 28.96 22.12 49.98
C ILE A 322 27.63 22.38 49.24
N PHE A 323 26.69 21.45 49.37
CA PHE A 323 25.41 21.47 48.63
C PHE A 323 24.61 22.77 48.80
N PHE A 324 24.51 23.28 50.04
CA PHE A 324 23.75 24.50 50.38
C PHE A 324 24.38 25.79 49.85
N GLU A 325 25.66 25.80 49.53
CA GLU A 325 26.37 26.95 48.98
C GLU A 325 26.39 27.00 47.46
N ASN A 326 25.88 25.96 46.82
CA ASN A 326 25.89 25.86 45.38
C ASN A 326 24.93 26.86 44.70
N LYS A 327 25.45 27.99 44.27
CA LYS A 327 24.73 29.06 43.59
C LYS A 327 24.21 28.63 42.20
N ASN A 328 24.80 27.60 41.60
CA ASN A 328 24.43 27.12 40.28
C ASN A 328 23.34 26.02 40.29
N LEU A 329 22.91 25.56 41.48
CA LEU A 329 21.96 24.46 41.61
C LEU A 329 20.63 24.76 40.89
N ILE A 330 20.12 25.97 40.99
CA ILE A 330 18.86 26.37 40.34
C ILE A 330 19.03 26.34 38.82
N SER A 331 20.15 26.86 38.31
CA SER A 331 20.46 26.84 36.88
C SER A 331 20.64 25.41 36.35
N TYR A 332 21.28 24.54 37.11
CA TYR A 332 21.43 23.11 36.79
C TYR A 332 20.07 22.43 36.68
N LEU A 333 19.21 22.57 37.67
CA LEU A 333 17.89 21.96 37.69
C LEU A 333 17.03 22.48 36.54
N PHE A 334 17.05 23.78 36.27
CA PHE A 334 16.31 24.36 35.14
C PHE A 334 16.79 23.79 33.80
N MET A 335 18.09 23.81 33.54
CA MET A 335 18.68 23.28 32.32
C MET A 335 18.43 21.77 32.15
N ALA A 336 18.52 21.00 33.23
CA ALA A 336 18.24 19.57 33.23
C ALA A 336 16.78 19.29 32.81
N ILE A 337 15.83 20.03 33.37
CA ILE A 337 14.39 19.90 32.98
C ILE A 337 14.17 20.26 31.51
N VAL A 338 14.78 21.36 31.04
CA VAL A 338 14.66 21.77 29.62
C VAL A 338 15.22 20.69 28.70
N VAL A 339 16.39 20.12 29.01
CA VAL A 339 17.02 19.04 28.20
C VAL A 339 16.13 17.81 28.18
N VAL A 340 15.62 17.35 29.32
CA VAL A 340 14.74 16.17 29.39
C VAL A 340 13.46 16.37 28.60
N LEU A 341 12.83 17.56 28.71
CA LEU A 341 11.63 17.88 27.93
C LEU A 341 11.92 17.90 26.42
N PHE A 342 13.03 18.53 26.01
CA PHE A 342 13.42 18.58 24.59
C PHE A 342 13.67 17.20 24.02
N MET A 343 14.44 16.35 24.73
CA MET A 343 14.71 14.97 24.32
C MET A 343 13.41 14.16 24.22
N GLY A 344 12.55 14.23 25.24
CA GLY A 344 11.27 13.53 25.23
C GLY A 344 10.39 13.93 24.05
N MET A 345 10.33 15.21 23.74
CA MET A 345 9.60 15.72 22.57
C MET A 345 10.20 15.23 21.25
N SER A 346 11.52 15.31 21.10
CA SER A 346 12.23 14.91 19.87
C SER A 346 11.99 13.43 19.55
N VAL A 347 12.20 12.56 20.54
CA VAL A 347 12.01 11.10 20.37
C VAL A 347 10.56 10.73 20.11
N SER A 348 9.60 11.35 20.83
CA SER A 348 8.18 11.00 20.68
C SER A 348 7.55 11.50 19.38
N ALA A 349 7.97 12.65 18.86
CA ALA A 349 7.45 13.22 17.64
C ALA A 349 7.68 12.31 16.41
N GLU A 350 8.86 11.71 16.30
CA GLU A 350 9.19 10.82 15.18
C GLU A 350 8.41 9.50 15.20
N GLU A 351 8.04 9.00 16.37
CA GLU A 351 7.42 7.69 16.55
C GLU A 351 6.08 7.52 15.84
N ILE A 352 5.28 8.57 15.79
CA ILE A 352 3.96 8.54 15.16
C ILE A 352 4.06 8.89 13.67
N ILE A 353 4.93 9.84 13.33
CA ILE A 353 5.06 10.33 11.95
C ILE A 353 5.62 9.24 11.03
N LYS A 354 6.63 8.50 11.48
CA LYS A 354 7.22 7.38 10.70
C LYS A 354 6.21 6.31 10.33
N ASP A 355 5.29 5.99 11.25
CA ASP A 355 4.32 4.92 11.05
C ASP A 355 3.04 5.36 10.30
N ARG A 356 2.86 6.66 10.02
CA ARG A 356 1.61 7.21 9.44
C ARG A 356 1.16 6.48 8.17
N LYS A 357 2.09 6.24 7.25
CA LYS A 357 1.79 5.54 5.98
C LYS A 357 1.35 4.09 6.23
N ILE A 358 2.04 3.39 7.12
CA ILE A 358 1.74 2.00 7.46
C ILE A 358 0.40 1.88 8.19
N LEU A 359 0.11 2.81 9.10
CA LEU A 359 -1.19 2.89 9.78
C LEU A 359 -2.34 3.10 8.80
N GLN A 360 -2.12 3.84 7.71
CA GLN A 360 -3.10 4.00 6.65
C GLN A 360 -3.41 2.66 5.98
N ARG A 361 -2.41 1.83 5.66
CA ARG A 361 -2.61 0.46 5.18
C ARG A 361 -3.33 -0.40 6.23
N GLU A 362 -2.84 -0.39 7.48
CA GLU A 362 -3.41 -1.19 8.56
C GLU A 362 -4.84 -0.75 8.94
N SER A 363 -5.29 0.45 8.53
CA SER A 363 -6.66 0.90 8.74
C SER A 363 -7.69 0.00 8.06
N PHE A 364 -7.34 -0.63 6.93
CA PHE A 364 -8.20 -1.62 6.26
C PHE A 364 -8.45 -2.88 7.12
N LEU A 365 -7.52 -3.21 8.00
CA LEU A 365 -7.67 -4.30 8.96
C LEU A 365 -8.57 -3.94 10.15
N ASN A 366 -8.98 -2.68 10.25
CA ASN A 366 -9.80 -2.16 11.34
C ASN A 366 -9.26 -2.55 12.73
N LEU A 367 -7.93 -2.38 12.90
CA LEU A 367 -7.21 -2.68 14.13
C LEU A 367 -7.46 -1.62 15.21
N SER A 368 -7.21 -1.97 16.46
CA SER A 368 -7.39 -1.08 17.60
C SER A 368 -6.30 0.00 17.65
N ARG A 369 -6.65 1.24 17.33
CA ARG A 369 -5.77 2.41 17.48
C ARG A 369 -5.29 2.58 18.92
N PHE A 370 -6.15 2.27 19.89
CA PHE A 370 -5.81 2.31 21.30
C PHE A 370 -4.70 1.32 21.66
N SER A 371 -4.77 0.07 21.17
CA SER A 371 -3.71 -0.93 21.40
C SER A 371 -2.39 -0.52 20.77
N TYR A 372 -2.43 0.10 19.57
CA TYR A 372 -1.25 0.63 18.91
C TYR A 372 -0.62 1.78 19.73
N LEU A 373 -1.40 2.80 20.11
CA LEU A 373 -0.89 3.95 20.87
C LEU A 373 -0.32 3.54 22.22
N ASN A 374 -1.01 2.68 22.97
CA ASN A 374 -0.50 2.20 24.26
C ASN A 374 0.81 1.40 24.11
N SER A 375 0.97 0.64 23.01
CA SER A 375 2.24 -0.05 22.75
C SER A 375 3.41 0.92 22.55
N LYS A 376 3.17 2.06 21.88
CA LYS A 376 4.16 3.12 21.70
C LYS A 376 4.46 3.84 23.03
N ILE A 377 3.43 4.21 23.77
CA ILE A 377 3.59 4.88 25.07
C ILE A 377 4.38 4.01 26.03
N LEU A 378 4.01 2.73 26.19
CA LEU A 378 4.73 1.83 27.08
C LEU A 378 6.20 1.65 26.67
N PHE A 379 6.45 1.56 25.35
CA PHE A 379 7.83 1.48 24.86
C PHE A 379 8.65 2.73 25.24
N LEU A 380 8.09 3.93 25.05
CA LEU A 380 8.76 5.19 25.41
C LEU A 380 8.98 5.30 26.92
N VAL A 381 8.00 4.89 27.75
CA VAL A 381 8.16 4.83 29.21
C VAL A 381 9.30 3.88 29.60
N LEU A 382 9.38 2.71 29.01
CA LEU A 382 10.49 1.78 29.27
C LEU A 382 11.82 2.35 28.81
N LEU A 383 11.87 3.04 27.67
CA LEU A 383 13.09 3.69 27.17
C LEU A 383 13.55 4.82 28.11
N SER A 384 12.62 5.62 28.66
CA SER A 384 12.94 6.72 29.57
C SER A 384 13.34 6.27 30.97
N ALA A 385 13.06 5.02 31.34
CA ALA A 385 13.45 4.43 32.63
C ALA A 385 14.88 3.88 32.62
N PHE A 386 15.48 3.71 31.44
CA PHE A 386 16.89 3.33 31.24
C PHE A 386 17.79 4.55 31.11
#